data_0fac618fd921d16cee6d6eb15b76a3fd
#
_entry.id   0fac618fd921d16cee6d6eb15b76a3fd
#
_cell.length_a   1.000
_cell.length_b   1.000
_cell.length_c   1.000
_cell.angle_alpha   90.00
_cell.angle_beta   90.00
_cell.angle_gamma   90.00
#
_symmetry.space_group_name_H-M   'P 1'
#
loop_
_entity.id
_entity.type
_entity.pdbx_description
1 polymer ?
#
loop_
_entity_poly.entity_id
_entity_poly.type
_entity_poly.pdbx_seq_one_letter_code
_entity_poly.pdbx_strand_id
1 'polypeptide(L)'
;GGSFNREEFIKRFDKDGDGELNDAERDAMRDELRQQFSGGRGGERSPRSGRSSRGRGGFGGGSKPTEEYRYVLMSLDRNTGKENWRRVAATQVPHEGHHRDHGYASGSPVTDGEHIIVSFGSRGLYCYDMKGKLQWKKDFGDMRMRNSFGEGTSPALHGDTVVLLWDHEGDSALYALDKKTGKLKWKTDRNEASGWCTPVVTIHDGVTQVIVNGTRAVRSYQLSDGKLLWQCSGQTSNAIPSVVVDENFAYAMSGFRGAHLAAIKLGGSGDLTDSKSVSWTANRGTPYTPSPLLSNGRIWYLSGNNGVLSVRDTKSGKLLVEGERLDGVSGVYASPVSAGGRVYIAGRNGTVSVLKDSAKLEVLATNELDDKFDCSPAVVGNQMFLRGKEHLYCIATK
;
A
#
# COMPACT_ATOMS: atom_id res chain seq x y z
N GLY A 1 -0.41 9.83 40.88
CA GLY A 1 0.15 8.91 39.92
C GLY A 1 0.26 7.53 40.54
N GLY A 2 -0.78 6.67 40.44
CA GLY A 2 -0.70 5.28 40.82
C GLY A 2 -0.12 4.49 39.66
N SER A 3 0.93 3.70 39.88
CA SER A 3 1.49 2.79 38.90
C SER A 3 0.46 1.69 38.59
N PHE A 4 0.14 1.53 37.32
CA PHE A 4 -0.73 0.45 36.84
C PHE A 4 -0.01 -0.90 37.03
N ASN A 5 -0.51 -1.73 37.96
CA ASN A 5 0.04 -3.06 38.21
C ASN A 5 -0.62 -4.07 37.26
N ARG A 6 0.10 -4.48 36.23
CA ARG A 6 -0.37 -5.39 35.18
C ARG A 6 -0.74 -6.79 35.74
N GLU A 7 -0.02 -7.30 36.71
CA GLU A 7 -0.27 -8.63 37.29
C GLU A 7 -1.58 -8.67 38.09
N GLU A 8 -1.85 -7.64 38.89
CA GLU A 8 -3.09 -7.50 39.63
C GLU A 8 -4.31 -7.32 38.72
N PHE A 9 -4.09 -6.68 37.57
CA PHE A 9 -5.12 -6.47 36.57
C PHE A 9 -5.46 -7.77 35.82
N ILE A 10 -4.48 -8.60 35.46
CA ILE A 10 -4.72 -9.91 34.84
C ILE A 10 -5.43 -10.85 35.82
N LYS A 11 -4.98 -10.96 37.06
CA LYS A 11 -5.59 -11.78 38.12
C LYS A 11 -7.10 -11.54 38.32
N ARG A 12 -7.57 -10.37 38.00
CA ARG A 12 -9.00 -10.01 38.16
C ARG A 12 -9.90 -10.66 37.11
N PHE A 13 -9.38 -10.96 35.93
CA PHE A 13 -10.14 -11.51 34.80
C PHE A 13 -9.78 -12.95 34.48
N ASP A 14 -8.68 -13.45 34.98
CA ASP A 14 -8.22 -14.83 34.91
C ASP A 14 -9.10 -15.70 35.84
N LYS A 15 -10.10 -16.37 35.28
CA LYS A 15 -11.09 -17.16 36.02
C LYS A 15 -10.64 -18.62 36.21
N ASP A 16 -9.81 -19.12 35.32
CA ASP A 16 -9.28 -20.48 35.38
C ASP A 16 -7.95 -20.59 36.14
N GLY A 17 -7.31 -19.44 36.41
CA GLY A 17 -6.11 -19.34 37.25
C GLY A 17 -4.84 -19.80 36.59
N ASP A 18 -4.80 -19.85 35.25
CA ASP A 18 -3.63 -20.31 34.50
C ASP A 18 -2.57 -19.21 34.27
N GLY A 19 -2.88 -17.95 34.68
CA GLY A 19 -1.98 -16.80 34.59
C GLY A 19 -2.02 -16.08 33.24
N GLU A 20 -2.84 -16.54 32.28
CA GLU A 20 -3.09 -15.92 30.98
C GLU A 20 -4.59 -15.68 30.79
N LEU A 21 -4.95 -14.70 29.99
CA LEU A 21 -6.36 -14.47 29.67
C LEU A 21 -6.73 -15.19 28.38
N ASN A 22 -7.65 -16.14 28.43
CA ASN A 22 -8.28 -16.75 27.28
C ASN A 22 -9.25 -15.79 26.56
N ASP A 23 -9.80 -16.16 25.40
CA ASP A 23 -10.62 -15.27 24.59
C ASP A 23 -11.91 -14.82 25.30
N ALA A 24 -12.54 -15.69 26.08
CA ALA A 24 -13.77 -15.35 26.84
C ALA A 24 -13.46 -14.37 27.98
N GLU A 25 -12.32 -14.50 28.63
CA GLU A 25 -11.86 -13.61 29.70
C GLU A 25 -11.41 -12.25 29.16
N ARG A 26 -10.80 -12.23 27.98
CA ARG A 26 -10.49 -10.98 27.25
C ARG A 26 -11.74 -10.22 26.85
N ASP A 27 -12.80 -10.90 26.43
CA ASP A 27 -14.06 -10.27 26.07
C ASP A 27 -14.78 -9.73 27.32
N ALA A 28 -14.82 -10.46 28.42
CA ALA A 28 -15.34 -9.99 29.68
C ALA A 28 -14.58 -8.75 30.21
N MET A 29 -13.25 -8.74 30.08
CA MET A 29 -12.40 -7.60 30.40
C MET A 29 -12.72 -6.36 29.55
N ARG A 30 -12.93 -6.55 28.25
CA ARG A 30 -13.30 -5.46 27.33
C ARG A 30 -14.65 -4.85 27.65
N ASP A 31 -15.62 -5.68 28.01
CA ASP A 31 -16.97 -5.20 28.33
C ASP A 31 -17.01 -4.44 29.66
N GLU A 32 -16.26 -4.86 30.66
CA GLU A 32 -16.14 -4.13 31.92
C GLU A 32 -15.42 -2.78 31.74
N LEU A 33 -14.33 -2.75 30.97
CA LEU A 33 -13.67 -1.50 30.62
C LEU A 33 -14.60 -0.54 29.86
N ARG A 34 -15.43 -1.04 28.96
CA ARG A 34 -16.44 -0.23 28.27
C ARG A 34 -17.47 0.36 29.24
N GLN A 35 -17.93 -0.39 30.23
CA GLN A 35 -18.87 0.09 31.24
C GLN A 35 -18.25 1.15 32.17
N GLN A 36 -17.01 0.97 32.61
CA GLN A 36 -16.30 1.95 33.42
C GLN A 36 -16.04 3.29 32.72
N PHE A 37 -15.79 3.27 31.42
CA PHE A 37 -15.57 4.51 30.64
C PHE A 37 -16.88 5.12 30.07
N SER A 38 -18.03 4.44 30.17
CA SER A 38 -19.34 4.98 29.78
C SER A 38 -20.09 5.67 30.94
N GLY A 39 -19.62 5.51 32.18
CA GLY A 39 -20.30 5.95 33.42
C GLY A 39 -19.91 7.33 33.98
N GLY A 40 -19.57 8.30 33.15
CA GLY A 40 -19.14 9.61 33.64
C GLY A 40 -19.70 10.79 32.86
N ARG A 41 -20.96 11.15 33.03
CA ARG A 41 -21.54 12.52 33.06
C ARG A 41 -23.04 12.51 32.87
N GLY A 42 -23.77 12.36 33.99
CA GLY A 42 -25.18 12.76 34.10
C GLY A 42 -25.24 14.29 34.23
N GLY A 43 -25.89 14.94 33.30
CA GLY A 43 -26.23 16.35 33.31
C GLY A 43 -27.45 16.56 32.43
N GLU A 44 -28.62 16.75 33.05
CA GLU A 44 -29.88 17.07 32.38
C GLU A 44 -29.75 18.27 31.45
N ARG A 45 -30.10 18.11 30.20
CA ARG A 45 -30.41 19.23 29.29
C ARG A 45 -31.59 18.89 28.39
N SER A 46 -32.56 19.82 28.43
CA SER A 46 -33.80 19.90 27.66
C SER A 46 -33.63 19.72 26.14
N PRO A 47 -34.70 19.33 25.40
CA PRO A 47 -34.62 19.00 23.97
C PRO A 47 -34.54 20.27 23.13
N ARG A 48 -33.44 20.44 22.39
CA ARG A 48 -33.34 21.39 21.29
C ARG A 48 -33.23 20.62 19.96
N SER A 49 -34.12 21.00 19.08
CA SER A 49 -34.34 20.55 17.72
C SER A 49 -33.09 20.52 16.85
N GLY A 50 -32.95 19.45 16.08
CA GLY A 50 -32.37 19.41 14.75
C GLY A 50 -30.91 19.85 14.62
N ARG A 51 -29.95 18.96 14.94
CA ARG A 51 -28.59 19.02 14.32
C ARG A 51 -28.16 17.60 13.96
N SER A 52 -27.91 17.41 12.66
CA SER A 52 -27.37 16.21 12.10
C SER A 52 -26.20 15.64 12.94
N SER A 53 -26.32 14.39 13.32
CA SER A 53 -25.26 13.63 13.99
C SER A 53 -24.03 13.54 13.09
N ARG A 54 -23.06 14.43 13.30
CA ARG A 54 -21.67 14.18 12.86
C ARG A 54 -21.15 13.03 13.69
N GLY A 55 -21.18 11.81 13.11
CA GLY A 55 -20.64 10.61 13.71
C GLY A 55 -19.20 10.84 14.16
N ARG A 56 -18.88 10.44 15.38
CA ARG A 56 -17.51 10.24 15.86
C ARG A 56 -16.85 9.27 14.87
N GLY A 57 -15.87 9.74 14.10
CA GLY A 57 -15.10 8.90 13.19
C GLY A 57 -14.39 7.79 13.97
N GLY A 58 -14.96 6.59 13.93
CA GLY A 58 -14.27 5.38 14.38
C GLY A 58 -13.07 5.11 13.47
N PHE A 59 -12.06 4.42 13.98
CA PHE A 59 -10.94 3.87 13.22
C PHE A 59 -11.42 2.69 12.35
N GLY A 60 -12.24 2.95 11.33
CA GLY A 60 -12.79 1.95 10.43
C GLY A 60 -13.07 2.53 9.06
N GLY A 61 -13.28 1.67 8.08
CA GLY A 61 -13.78 2.05 6.77
C GLY A 61 -15.21 2.60 6.85
N GLY A 62 -15.66 3.19 5.77
CA GLY A 62 -17.02 3.66 5.62
C GLY A 62 -18.05 2.51 5.65
N SER A 63 -19.31 2.84 5.82
CA SER A 63 -20.40 1.88 5.66
C SER A 63 -20.43 1.33 4.23
N LYS A 64 -20.94 0.10 4.10
CA LYS A 64 -21.18 -0.49 2.78
C LYS A 64 -22.09 0.43 1.96
N PRO A 65 -21.73 0.78 0.71
CA PRO A 65 -22.61 1.52 -0.18
C PRO A 65 -23.90 0.75 -0.50
N THR A 66 -24.94 1.50 -0.83
CA THR A 66 -26.22 0.96 -1.30
C THR A 66 -26.46 1.24 -2.80
N GLU A 67 -25.62 2.06 -3.40
CA GLU A 67 -25.73 2.48 -4.79
C GLU A 67 -24.71 1.76 -5.67
N GLU A 68 -25.03 1.61 -6.94
CA GLU A 68 -24.14 1.04 -7.95
C GLU A 68 -23.02 2.01 -8.32
N TYR A 69 -21.81 1.47 -8.41
CA TYR A 69 -20.63 2.16 -8.92
C TYR A 69 -20.24 1.60 -10.28
N ARG A 70 -19.85 2.49 -11.18
CA ARG A 70 -19.28 2.13 -12.48
C ARG A 70 -17.75 2.13 -12.38
N TYR A 71 -17.14 0.97 -12.63
CA TYR A 71 -15.69 0.79 -12.67
C TYR A 71 -15.22 1.04 -14.09
N VAL A 72 -14.46 2.10 -14.28
CA VAL A 72 -14.19 2.65 -15.62
C VAL A 72 -12.69 2.66 -15.90
N LEU A 73 -12.30 2.12 -17.06
CA LEU A 73 -10.99 2.31 -17.67
C LEU A 73 -11.10 3.34 -18.80
N MET A 74 -10.22 4.33 -18.80
CA MET A 74 -10.16 5.36 -19.83
C MET A 74 -8.78 5.45 -20.45
N SER A 75 -8.72 5.67 -21.76
CA SER A 75 -7.52 6.05 -22.49
C SER A 75 -7.64 7.49 -22.95
N LEU A 76 -6.63 8.28 -22.65
CA LEU A 76 -6.54 9.67 -23.05
C LEU A 76 -5.36 9.86 -24.01
N ASP A 77 -5.53 10.74 -24.97
CA ASP A 77 -4.42 11.19 -25.81
C ASP A 77 -3.42 11.96 -24.96
N ARG A 78 -2.18 11.51 -24.98
CA ARG A 78 -1.13 12.01 -24.09
C ARG A 78 -0.80 13.49 -24.31
N ASN A 79 -0.95 13.98 -25.53
CA ASN A 79 -0.56 15.35 -25.90
C ASN A 79 -1.70 16.35 -25.73
N THR A 80 -2.94 15.90 -25.91
CA THR A 80 -4.12 16.78 -25.90
C THR A 80 -5.02 16.60 -24.70
N GLY A 81 -4.88 15.48 -23.96
CA GLY A 81 -5.79 15.10 -22.87
C GLY A 81 -7.18 14.64 -23.35
N LYS A 82 -7.43 14.58 -24.66
CA LYS A 82 -8.71 14.13 -25.20
C LYS A 82 -8.91 12.63 -24.96
N GLU A 83 -10.15 12.25 -24.68
CA GLU A 83 -10.52 10.85 -24.52
C GLU A 83 -10.43 10.10 -25.85
N ASN A 84 -9.58 9.07 -25.92
CA ASN A 84 -9.54 8.14 -27.04
C ASN A 84 -10.69 7.15 -26.96
N TRP A 85 -10.89 6.58 -25.77
CA TRP A 85 -11.97 5.65 -25.48
C TRP A 85 -12.18 5.50 -23.98
N ARG A 86 -13.38 5.02 -23.62
CA ARG A 86 -13.80 4.69 -22.27
C ARG A 86 -14.48 3.33 -22.28
N ARG A 87 -14.22 2.51 -21.24
CA ARG A 87 -14.86 1.22 -21.03
C ARG A 87 -15.36 1.10 -19.62
N VAL A 88 -16.61 0.72 -19.45
CA VAL A 88 -17.18 0.31 -18.17
C VAL A 88 -16.87 -1.17 -18.01
N ALA A 89 -15.95 -1.50 -17.10
CA ALA A 89 -15.55 -2.88 -16.81
C ALA A 89 -16.62 -3.62 -16.01
N ALA A 90 -17.19 -2.94 -15.01
CA ALA A 90 -18.29 -3.45 -14.19
C ALA A 90 -19.21 -2.32 -13.73
N THR A 91 -20.48 -2.66 -13.45
CA THR A 91 -21.44 -1.81 -12.74
C THR A 91 -22.04 -2.66 -11.63
N GLN A 92 -21.70 -2.36 -10.38
CA GLN A 92 -22.11 -3.15 -9.22
C GLN A 92 -22.09 -2.33 -7.95
N VAL A 93 -22.91 -2.73 -6.97
CA VAL A 93 -22.80 -2.24 -5.59
C VAL A 93 -21.53 -2.83 -4.97
N PRO A 94 -20.63 -2.03 -4.40
CA PRO A 94 -19.48 -2.55 -3.67
C PRO A 94 -19.92 -3.46 -2.51
N HIS A 95 -19.24 -4.57 -2.29
CA HIS A 95 -19.63 -5.53 -1.24
C HIS A 95 -19.30 -5.05 0.18
N GLU A 96 -18.32 -4.14 0.32
CA GLU A 96 -17.95 -3.48 1.58
C GLU A 96 -17.64 -2.00 1.37
N GLY A 97 -17.43 -1.25 2.47
CA GLY A 97 -16.99 0.13 2.43
C GLY A 97 -15.51 0.28 2.12
N HIS A 98 -15.01 1.52 2.20
CA HIS A 98 -13.57 1.82 2.14
C HIS A 98 -13.22 2.94 3.13
N HIS A 99 -11.93 3.09 3.45
CA HIS A 99 -11.45 4.23 4.22
C HIS A 99 -11.76 5.54 3.46
N ARG A 100 -12.09 6.61 4.19
CA ARG A 100 -12.46 7.92 3.60
C ARG A 100 -11.44 8.50 2.61
N ASP A 101 -10.16 8.13 2.78
CA ASP A 101 -9.04 8.55 1.93
C ASP A 101 -8.69 7.49 0.88
N HIS A 102 -9.56 6.53 0.64
CA HIS A 102 -9.42 5.45 -0.32
C HIS A 102 -10.54 5.50 -1.37
N GLY A 103 -10.52 4.60 -2.34
CA GLY A 103 -11.56 4.45 -3.35
C GLY A 103 -11.66 3.01 -3.84
N TYR A 104 -12.61 2.75 -4.75
CA TYR A 104 -12.82 1.43 -5.34
C TYR A 104 -12.00 1.16 -6.61
N ALA A 105 -11.05 2.04 -6.94
CA ALA A 105 -10.18 1.92 -8.12
C ALA A 105 -8.77 2.44 -7.80
N SER A 106 -8.20 1.96 -6.70
CA SER A 106 -6.89 2.41 -6.21
C SER A 106 -5.72 1.66 -6.85
N GLY A 107 -5.95 0.45 -7.40
CA GLY A 107 -4.94 -0.27 -8.17
C GLY A 107 -4.59 0.44 -9.47
N SER A 108 -3.31 0.54 -9.80
CA SER A 108 -2.82 1.07 -11.06
C SER A 108 -2.92 0.00 -12.16
N PRO A 109 -3.36 0.34 -13.38
CA PRO A 109 -3.24 -0.56 -14.51
C PRO A 109 -1.79 -0.75 -14.92
N VAL A 110 -1.47 -1.90 -15.52
CA VAL A 110 -0.16 -2.18 -16.12
C VAL A 110 -0.32 -2.49 -17.60
N THR A 111 0.72 -2.22 -18.39
CA THR A 111 0.71 -2.45 -19.83
C THR A 111 2.08 -2.87 -20.35
N ASP A 112 2.10 -3.65 -21.41
CA ASP A 112 3.29 -4.00 -22.20
C ASP A 112 3.26 -3.37 -23.61
N GLY A 113 2.30 -2.47 -23.87
CA GLY A 113 2.09 -1.85 -25.19
C GLY A 113 1.15 -2.63 -26.10
N GLU A 114 0.76 -3.85 -25.76
CA GLU A 114 -0.24 -4.67 -26.47
C GLU A 114 -1.49 -4.91 -25.61
N HIS A 115 -1.27 -5.14 -24.31
CA HIS A 115 -2.30 -5.46 -23.33
C HIS A 115 -2.34 -4.39 -22.25
N ILE A 116 -3.54 -4.12 -21.74
CA ILE A 116 -3.78 -3.30 -20.56
C ILE A 116 -4.46 -4.20 -19.53
N ILE A 117 -3.78 -4.45 -18.41
CA ILE A 117 -4.31 -5.25 -17.31
C ILE A 117 -4.72 -4.30 -16.18
N VAL A 118 -5.98 -4.37 -15.76
CA VAL A 118 -6.50 -3.54 -14.67
C VAL A 118 -7.24 -4.40 -13.64
N SER A 119 -6.94 -4.19 -12.37
CA SER A 119 -7.65 -4.81 -11.25
C SER A 119 -8.57 -3.79 -10.59
N PHE A 120 -9.82 -4.20 -10.40
CA PHE A 120 -10.78 -3.52 -9.54
C PHE A 120 -11.07 -4.37 -8.29
N GLY A 121 -10.06 -5.09 -7.81
CA GLY A 121 -10.17 -5.95 -6.63
C GLY A 121 -11.28 -6.98 -6.79
N SER A 122 -12.19 -7.04 -5.82
CA SER A 122 -13.37 -7.93 -5.81
C SER A 122 -14.34 -7.72 -6.98
N ARG A 123 -14.14 -6.66 -7.78
CA ARG A 123 -14.93 -6.43 -9.02
C ARG A 123 -14.25 -6.98 -10.25
N GLY A 124 -13.12 -7.66 -10.08
CA GLY A 124 -12.46 -8.46 -11.10
C GLY A 124 -11.17 -7.88 -11.67
N LEU A 125 -10.46 -8.73 -12.35
CA LEU A 125 -9.26 -8.45 -13.14
C LEU A 125 -9.64 -8.52 -14.63
N TYR A 126 -9.25 -7.49 -15.38
CA TYR A 126 -9.61 -7.32 -16.78
C TYR A 126 -8.39 -7.12 -17.65
N CYS A 127 -8.41 -7.68 -18.84
CA CYS A 127 -7.42 -7.42 -19.88
C CYS A 127 -8.10 -6.82 -21.10
N TYR A 128 -7.58 -5.69 -21.55
CA TYR A 128 -7.99 -5.01 -22.78
C TYR A 128 -6.81 -4.91 -23.74
N ASP A 129 -7.09 -4.81 -25.04
CA ASP A 129 -6.10 -4.36 -26.01
C ASP A 129 -5.96 -2.83 -25.96
N MET A 130 -5.01 -2.27 -26.70
CA MET A 130 -4.76 -0.82 -26.73
C MET A 130 -5.91 -0.01 -27.36
N LYS A 131 -6.86 -0.66 -28.05
CA LYS A 131 -8.10 -0.05 -28.59
C LYS A 131 -9.28 -0.16 -27.61
N GLY A 132 -9.04 -0.70 -26.41
CA GLY A 132 -10.04 -0.89 -25.37
C GLY A 132 -11.03 -2.02 -25.66
N LYS A 133 -10.67 -3.00 -26.49
CA LYS A 133 -11.47 -4.22 -26.66
C LYS A 133 -11.10 -5.20 -25.56
N LEU A 134 -12.12 -5.66 -24.80
CA LEU A 134 -11.94 -6.67 -23.77
C LEU A 134 -11.45 -7.97 -24.41
N GLN A 135 -10.34 -8.51 -23.86
CA GLN A 135 -9.75 -9.76 -24.27
C GLN A 135 -10.20 -10.89 -23.34
N TRP A 136 -10.11 -10.67 -22.04
CA TRP A 136 -10.59 -11.59 -21.02
C TRP A 136 -10.88 -10.84 -19.70
N LYS A 137 -11.65 -11.49 -18.83
CA LYS A 137 -11.90 -11.06 -17.46
C LYS A 137 -11.83 -12.26 -16.51
N LYS A 138 -11.46 -12.00 -15.26
CA LYS A 138 -11.45 -12.98 -14.16
C LYS A 138 -12.08 -12.37 -12.92
N ASP A 139 -12.90 -13.20 -12.28
CA ASP A 139 -13.48 -12.94 -10.97
C ASP A 139 -12.81 -13.92 -9.97
N PHE A 140 -12.37 -13.40 -8.82
CA PHE A 140 -11.74 -14.17 -7.75
C PHE A 140 -12.62 -14.20 -6.49
N GLY A 141 -13.83 -13.64 -6.55
CA GLY A 141 -14.74 -13.47 -5.43
C GLY A 141 -14.52 -12.15 -4.67
N ASP A 142 -15.05 -12.09 -3.47
CA ASP A 142 -14.99 -10.90 -2.63
C ASP A 142 -13.89 -11.00 -1.57
N MET A 143 -12.98 -10.02 -1.54
CA MET A 143 -12.03 -9.84 -0.45
C MET A 143 -12.74 -9.25 0.77
N ARG A 144 -12.38 -9.70 1.96
CA ARG A 144 -12.78 -9.08 3.21
C ARG A 144 -11.58 -8.29 3.76
N MET A 145 -11.59 -6.99 3.58
CA MET A 145 -10.48 -6.16 4.02
C MET A 145 -10.60 -5.78 5.49
N ARG A 146 -9.47 -5.72 6.19
CA ARG A 146 -9.40 -5.31 7.59
C ARG A 146 -10.13 -3.99 7.80
N ASN A 147 -11.07 -3.97 8.73
CA ASN A 147 -11.89 -2.80 9.07
C ASN A 147 -12.56 -2.15 7.86
N SER A 148 -12.81 -2.87 6.78
CA SER A 148 -13.32 -2.33 5.51
C SER A 148 -12.51 -1.14 5.00
N PHE A 149 -11.17 -1.22 5.06
CA PHE A 149 -10.33 -0.11 4.60
C PHE A 149 -10.29 0.01 3.07
N GLY A 150 -10.79 -0.99 2.34
CA GLY A 150 -10.79 -1.03 0.89
C GLY A 150 -9.58 -1.76 0.31
N GLU A 151 -9.67 -2.05 -0.97
CA GLU A 151 -8.74 -2.87 -1.75
C GLU A 151 -7.83 -1.98 -2.60
N GLY A 152 -6.52 -2.25 -2.68
CA GLY A 152 -5.59 -1.30 -3.31
C GLY A 152 -4.42 -1.93 -4.06
N THR A 153 -4.38 -3.25 -4.20
CA THR A 153 -3.26 -3.93 -4.86
C THR A 153 -3.33 -3.75 -6.38
N SER A 154 -2.21 -3.38 -7.00
CA SER A 154 -2.04 -3.37 -8.45
C SER A 154 -1.55 -4.73 -8.95
N PRO A 155 -1.92 -5.16 -10.17
CA PRO A 155 -1.30 -6.32 -10.79
C PRO A 155 0.15 -6.02 -11.17
N ALA A 156 1.00 -7.05 -11.24
CA ALA A 156 2.32 -6.98 -11.85
C ALA A 156 2.33 -7.77 -13.16
N LEU A 157 3.14 -7.31 -14.13
CA LEU A 157 3.26 -7.93 -15.44
C LEU A 157 4.74 -8.20 -15.75
N HIS A 158 5.06 -9.44 -16.07
CA HIS A 158 6.39 -9.84 -16.51
C HIS A 158 6.31 -10.92 -17.60
N GLY A 159 6.89 -10.63 -18.76
CA GLY A 159 6.82 -11.52 -19.91
C GLY A 159 5.37 -11.81 -20.31
N ASP A 160 4.99 -13.09 -20.22
CA ASP A 160 3.63 -13.58 -20.50
C ASP A 160 2.79 -13.83 -19.24
N THR A 161 3.24 -13.35 -18.08
CA THR A 161 2.63 -13.65 -16.79
C THR A 161 2.15 -12.39 -16.09
N VAL A 162 0.86 -12.41 -15.70
CA VAL A 162 0.24 -11.44 -14.79
C VAL A 162 0.23 -12.02 -13.39
N VAL A 163 0.74 -11.27 -12.43
CA VAL A 163 0.71 -11.64 -11.00
C VAL A 163 -0.28 -10.75 -10.27
N LEU A 164 -1.15 -11.35 -9.48
CA LEU A 164 -2.13 -10.67 -8.65
C LEU A 164 -2.00 -11.10 -7.19
N LEU A 165 -1.80 -10.16 -6.29
CA LEU A 165 -1.85 -10.38 -4.86
C LEU A 165 -3.31 -10.28 -4.38
N TRP A 166 -3.72 -11.24 -3.54
CA TRP A 166 -5.07 -11.38 -3.01
C TRP A 166 -5.03 -11.57 -1.48
N ASP A 167 -4.34 -10.65 -0.79
CA ASP A 167 -4.18 -10.71 0.67
C ASP A 167 -5.34 -9.98 1.37
N HIS A 168 -6.13 -10.70 2.17
CA HIS A 168 -7.28 -10.20 2.92
C HIS A 168 -7.53 -10.99 4.21
N GLU A 169 -8.57 -10.68 4.97
CA GLU A 169 -8.92 -11.40 6.23
C GLU A 169 -9.61 -12.76 5.97
N GLY A 170 -9.59 -13.27 4.75
CA GLY A 170 -10.04 -14.60 4.36
C GLY A 170 -8.89 -15.44 3.82
N ASP A 171 -9.15 -16.21 2.76
CA ASP A 171 -8.17 -17.09 2.13
C ASP A 171 -7.23 -16.31 1.20
N SER A 172 -6.18 -15.80 1.79
CA SER A 172 -5.16 -15.03 1.08
C SER A 172 -4.38 -15.89 0.08
N ALA A 173 -4.07 -15.32 -1.09
CA ALA A 173 -3.35 -16.01 -2.14
C ALA A 173 -2.52 -15.08 -3.04
N LEU A 174 -1.57 -15.67 -3.74
CA LEU A 174 -0.88 -15.08 -4.87
C LEU A 174 -1.25 -15.87 -6.13
N TYR A 175 -1.73 -15.18 -7.15
CA TYR A 175 -2.14 -15.77 -8.42
C TYR A 175 -1.18 -15.39 -9.53
N ALA A 176 -0.87 -16.33 -10.42
CA ALA A 176 -0.25 -16.04 -11.70
C ALA A 176 -1.15 -16.53 -12.84
N LEU A 177 -1.35 -15.66 -13.82
CA LEU A 177 -2.19 -15.92 -14.98
C LEU A 177 -1.40 -15.72 -16.26
N ASP A 178 -1.80 -16.44 -17.29
CA ASP A 178 -1.34 -16.18 -18.64
C ASP A 178 -1.90 -14.83 -19.14
N LYS A 179 -1.04 -13.94 -19.56
CA LYS A 179 -1.38 -12.57 -19.98
C LYS A 179 -2.39 -12.53 -21.12
N LYS A 180 -2.27 -13.44 -22.10
CA LYS A 180 -3.09 -13.43 -23.32
C LYS A 180 -4.48 -14.00 -23.10
N THR A 181 -4.60 -15.01 -22.23
CA THR A 181 -5.82 -15.80 -22.08
C THR A 181 -6.51 -15.64 -20.74
N GLY A 182 -5.84 -15.07 -19.73
CA GLY A 182 -6.31 -15.02 -18.36
C GLY A 182 -6.40 -16.40 -17.69
N LYS A 183 -5.86 -17.47 -18.29
CA LYS A 183 -5.83 -18.80 -17.68
C LYS A 183 -4.88 -18.82 -16.49
N LEU A 184 -5.30 -19.49 -15.43
CA LEU A 184 -4.49 -19.69 -14.25
C LEU A 184 -3.26 -20.53 -14.60
N LYS A 185 -2.07 -20.03 -14.32
CA LYS A 185 -0.80 -20.76 -14.37
C LYS A 185 -0.56 -21.49 -13.05
N TRP A 186 -0.66 -20.75 -11.94
CA TRP A 186 -0.57 -21.28 -10.59
C TRP A 186 -1.27 -20.36 -9.58
N LYS A 187 -1.60 -20.91 -8.42
CA LYS A 187 -2.07 -20.23 -7.22
C LYS A 187 -1.25 -20.72 -6.04
N THR A 188 -0.78 -19.82 -5.21
CA THR A 188 -0.11 -20.16 -3.95
C THR A 188 -0.90 -19.53 -2.80
N ASP A 189 -1.40 -20.37 -1.90
CA ASP A 189 -2.08 -19.92 -0.69
C ASP A 189 -1.09 -19.25 0.26
N ARG A 190 -1.54 -18.18 0.90
CA ARG A 190 -0.71 -17.33 1.75
C ARG A 190 -1.32 -17.22 3.14
N ASN A 191 -0.51 -17.44 4.17
CA ASN A 191 -0.90 -17.12 5.54
C ASN A 191 -0.61 -15.63 5.81
N GLU A 192 -1.45 -14.74 5.29
CA GLU A 192 -1.36 -13.29 5.48
C GLU A 192 -2.71 -12.69 5.85
N ALA A 193 -2.66 -11.54 6.52
CA ALA A 193 -3.79 -10.65 6.70
C ALA A 193 -3.91 -9.69 5.50
N SER A 194 -4.86 -8.74 5.57
CA SER A 194 -5.03 -7.73 4.53
C SER A 194 -3.73 -7.06 4.13
N GLY A 195 -3.46 -7.03 2.84
CA GLY A 195 -2.29 -6.45 2.21
C GLY A 195 -2.68 -5.48 1.09
N TRP A 196 -1.84 -4.47 0.84
CA TRP A 196 -2.08 -3.42 -0.18
C TRP A 196 -0.88 -3.20 -1.09
N CYS A 197 0.21 -3.94 -0.88
CA CYS A 197 1.41 -3.78 -1.70
C CYS A 197 1.21 -4.32 -3.12
N THR A 198 1.95 -3.78 -4.06
CA THR A 198 2.06 -4.33 -5.41
C THR A 198 3.18 -5.37 -5.44
N PRO A 199 2.97 -6.58 -6.01
CA PRO A 199 4.04 -7.54 -6.22
C PRO A 199 5.15 -6.96 -7.10
N VAL A 200 6.40 -7.25 -6.77
CA VAL A 200 7.56 -6.83 -7.55
C VAL A 200 8.22 -8.06 -8.18
N VAL A 201 8.44 -8.03 -9.49
CA VAL A 201 9.13 -9.11 -10.19
C VAL A 201 10.58 -8.69 -10.46
N THR A 202 11.52 -9.56 -10.10
CA THR A 202 12.95 -9.36 -10.35
C THR A 202 13.62 -10.66 -10.78
N ILE A 203 14.80 -10.52 -11.39
CA ILE A 203 15.65 -11.66 -11.77
C ILE A 203 16.94 -11.57 -10.95
N HIS A 204 17.31 -12.66 -10.30
CA HIS A 204 18.56 -12.78 -9.58
C HIS A 204 19.15 -14.16 -9.85
N ASP A 205 20.42 -14.23 -10.28
CA ASP A 205 21.13 -15.47 -10.63
C ASP A 205 20.32 -16.39 -11.58
N GLY A 206 19.68 -15.78 -12.58
CA GLY A 206 18.86 -16.49 -13.57
C GLY A 206 17.48 -16.96 -13.07
N VAL A 207 17.13 -16.75 -11.78
CA VAL A 207 15.83 -17.08 -11.22
C VAL A 207 14.94 -15.85 -11.25
N THR A 208 13.81 -15.94 -11.98
CA THR A 208 12.78 -14.91 -11.94
C THR A 208 11.87 -15.16 -10.72
N GLN A 209 11.78 -14.17 -9.86
CA GLN A 209 11.06 -14.25 -8.61
C GLN A 209 10.08 -13.09 -8.41
N VAL A 210 9.00 -13.36 -7.66
CA VAL A 210 7.99 -12.39 -7.25
C VAL A 210 8.16 -12.11 -5.77
N ILE A 211 8.42 -10.85 -5.41
CA ILE A 211 8.60 -10.45 -4.02
C ILE A 211 7.37 -9.65 -3.57
N VAL A 212 6.82 -10.02 -2.42
CA VAL A 212 5.61 -9.43 -1.86
C VAL A 212 5.86 -9.04 -0.41
N ASN A 213 5.57 -7.79 -0.07
CA ASN A 213 5.53 -7.35 1.32
C ASN A 213 4.24 -7.84 2.00
N GLY A 214 4.30 -8.14 3.27
CA GLY A 214 3.14 -8.59 4.04
C GLY A 214 3.31 -8.30 5.52
N THR A 215 2.21 -8.29 6.26
CA THR A 215 2.20 -8.00 7.70
C THR A 215 3.01 -9.03 8.50
N ARG A 216 2.94 -10.30 8.11
CA ARG A 216 3.66 -11.38 8.81
C ARG A 216 5.09 -11.54 8.31
N ALA A 217 5.29 -11.45 6.98
CA ALA A 217 6.61 -11.56 6.38
C ALA A 217 6.65 -10.98 4.96
N VAL A 218 7.83 -10.53 4.57
CA VAL A 218 8.20 -10.40 3.15
C VAL A 218 8.45 -11.79 2.60
N ARG A 219 7.89 -12.11 1.44
CA ARG A 219 8.05 -13.42 0.81
C ARG A 219 8.43 -13.30 -0.64
N SER A 220 9.29 -14.20 -1.09
CA SER A 220 9.66 -14.37 -2.49
C SER A 220 9.19 -15.70 -3.02
N TYR A 221 8.61 -15.68 -4.21
CA TYR A 221 8.09 -16.86 -4.90
C TYR A 221 8.73 -16.98 -6.27
N GLN A 222 8.99 -18.21 -6.72
CA GLN A 222 9.43 -18.46 -8.08
C GLN A 222 8.30 -18.13 -9.07
N LEU A 223 8.57 -17.31 -10.09
CA LEU A 223 7.53 -16.88 -11.02
C LEU A 223 6.95 -18.03 -11.85
N SER A 224 7.73 -19.07 -12.15
CA SER A 224 7.31 -20.17 -13.04
C SER A 224 6.23 -21.07 -12.44
N ASP A 225 6.25 -21.29 -11.12
CA ASP A 225 5.41 -22.27 -10.44
C ASP A 225 4.81 -21.83 -9.09
N GLY A 226 5.15 -20.63 -8.62
CA GLY A 226 4.66 -20.08 -7.36
C GLY A 226 5.27 -20.67 -6.10
N LYS A 227 6.34 -21.47 -6.22
CA LYS A 227 7.04 -22.05 -5.07
C LYS A 227 7.68 -20.95 -4.21
N LEU A 228 7.47 -21.02 -2.89
CA LEU A 228 8.13 -20.14 -1.93
C LEU A 228 9.65 -20.38 -1.97
N LEU A 229 10.41 -19.34 -2.29
CA LEU A 229 11.87 -19.38 -2.29
C LEU A 229 12.42 -19.03 -0.91
N TRP A 230 11.97 -17.90 -0.36
CA TRP A 230 12.37 -17.43 0.96
C TRP A 230 11.30 -16.55 1.59
N GLN A 231 11.37 -16.39 2.90
CA GLN A 231 10.61 -15.41 3.67
C GLN A 231 11.51 -14.69 4.67
N CYS A 232 11.08 -13.51 5.13
CA CYS A 232 11.75 -12.74 6.17
C CYS A 232 10.70 -11.97 6.97
N SER A 233 10.62 -12.26 8.27
CA SER A 233 9.71 -11.61 9.21
C SER A 233 10.25 -10.24 9.67
N GLY A 234 9.49 -9.54 10.52
CA GLY A 234 9.89 -8.28 11.14
C GLY A 234 9.04 -7.07 10.73
N GLN A 235 8.15 -7.22 9.75
CA GLN A 235 7.26 -6.14 9.35
C GLN A 235 6.27 -5.76 10.46
N THR A 236 5.81 -4.52 10.45
CA THR A 236 4.76 -4.04 11.35
C THR A 236 3.36 -4.32 10.79
N SER A 237 2.32 -4.11 11.58
CA SER A 237 0.94 -4.28 11.14
C SER A 237 0.62 -3.44 9.89
N ASN A 238 -0.27 -3.94 9.02
CA ASN A 238 -0.71 -3.26 7.81
C ASN A 238 0.47 -2.81 6.92
N ALA A 239 1.31 -3.76 6.50
CA ALA A 239 2.40 -3.47 5.58
C ALA A 239 1.83 -3.07 4.19
N ILE A 240 1.83 -1.76 3.90
CA ILE A 240 1.30 -1.19 2.65
C ILE A 240 2.39 -0.99 1.61
N PRO A 241 3.60 -0.44 1.96
CA PRO A 241 4.61 -0.12 0.98
C PRO A 241 5.05 -1.35 0.17
N SER A 242 5.15 -1.19 -1.13
CA SER A 242 5.75 -2.21 -2.00
C SER A 242 7.26 -2.29 -1.76
N VAL A 243 7.82 -3.46 -1.96
CA VAL A 243 9.27 -3.67 -1.91
C VAL A 243 9.92 -2.95 -3.09
N VAL A 244 11.10 -2.38 -2.89
CA VAL A 244 11.98 -1.97 -3.99
C VAL A 244 13.20 -2.88 -4.04
N VAL A 245 13.71 -3.13 -5.23
CA VAL A 245 14.78 -4.11 -5.45
C VAL A 245 15.90 -3.53 -6.30
N ASP A 246 17.13 -3.88 -6.00
CA ASP A 246 18.28 -3.73 -6.89
C ASP A 246 18.81 -5.10 -7.30
N GLU A 247 19.99 -5.15 -7.90
CA GLU A 247 20.58 -6.40 -8.38
C GLU A 247 20.82 -7.43 -7.25
N ASN A 248 21.04 -6.99 -6.01
CA ASN A 248 21.47 -7.83 -4.90
C ASN A 248 20.52 -7.87 -3.72
N PHE A 249 19.64 -6.87 -3.55
CA PHE A 249 18.83 -6.71 -2.36
C PHE A 249 17.37 -6.39 -2.66
N ALA A 250 16.51 -6.88 -1.79
CA ALA A 250 15.14 -6.43 -1.61
C ALA A 250 15.08 -5.55 -0.36
N TYR A 251 14.50 -4.34 -0.50
CA TYR A 251 14.31 -3.40 0.60
C TYR A 251 12.83 -3.33 0.93
N ALA A 252 12.46 -3.83 2.11
CA ALA A 252 11.09 -3.89 2.57
C ALA A 252 10.85 -2.97 3.75
N MET A 253 9.75 -2.22 3.72
CA MET A 253 9.40 -1.25 4.74
C MET A 253 7.98 -1.42 5.24
N SER A 254 7.76 -1.04 6.50
CA SER A 254 6.44 -0.86 7.09
C SER A 254 6.50 0.17 8.20
N GLY A 255 5.40 0.92 8.42
CA GLY A 255 5.41 2.07 9.33
C GLY A 255 4.11 2.31 10.10
N PHE A 256 3.21 1.34 10.21
CA PHE A 256 2.01 1.46 11.02
C PHE A 256 2.20 0.77 12.38
N ARG A 257 1.98 1.52 13.49
CA ARG A 257 2.20 1.05 14.87
C ARG A 257 3.59 0.47 15.12
N GLY A 258 4.59 1.12 14.55
CA GLY A 258 5.98 0.74 14.60
C GLY A 258 6.71 1.26 13.39
N ALA A 259 7.96 0.86 13.22
CA ALA A 259 8.78 1.18 12.05
C ALA A 259 9.74 0.03 11.78
N HIS A 260 9.80 -0.43 10.56
CA HIS A 260 10.74 -1.46 10.14
C HIS A 260 11.20 -1.24 8.71
N LEU A 261 12.49 -1.39 8.49
CA LEU A 261 13.14 -1.45 7.18
C LEU A 261 14.20 -2.54 7.24
N ALA A 262 14.18 -3.44 6.30
CA ALA A 262 15.19 -4.48 6.13
C ALA A 262 15.76 -4.46 4.71
N ALA A 263 17.09 -4.57 4.58
CA ALA A 263 17.79 -4.89 3.36
C ALA A 263 18.08 -6.40 3.33
N ILE A 264 17.32 -7.13 2.53
CA ILE A 264 17.34 -8.59 2.43
C ILE A 264 18.12 -8.97 1.17
N LYS A 265 19.23 -9.69 1.34
CA LYS A 265 20.04 -10.17 0.23
C LYS A 265 19.26 -11.21 -0.58
N LEU A 266 19.22 -11.02 -1.89
CA LEU A 266 18.64 -11.98 -2.83
C LEU A 266 19.48 -13.25 -2.92
N GLY A 267 18.89 -14.33 -3.47
CA GLY A 267 19.58 -15.64 -3.63
C GLY A 267 19.56 -16.52 -2.38
N GLY A 268 18.97 -16.06 -1.26
CA GLY A 268 18.72 -16.89 -0.09
C GLY A 268 17.57 -17.88 -0.28
N SER A 269 17.42 -18.85 0.64
CA SER A 269 16.33 -19.83 0.64
C SER A 269 15.81 -20.10 2.05
N GLY A 270 14.54 -20.46 2.17
CA GLY A 270 13.89 -20.76 3.45
C GLY A 270 13.60 -19.51 4.28
N ASP A 271 13.72 -19.58 5.60
CA ASP A 271 13.49 -18.45 6.50
C ASP A 271 14.80 -17.67 6.71
N LEU A 272 14.78 -16.41 6.25
CA LEU A 272 15.90 -15.49 6.33
C LEU A 272 15.86 -14.58 7.57
N THR A 273 14.84 -14.70 8.40
CA THR A 273 14.69 -13.92 9.63
C THR A 273 15.93 -14.13 10.52
N ASP A 274 16.51 -13.05 11.02
CA ASP A 274 17.72 -13.06 11.86
C ASP A 274 18.96 -13.75 11.25
N SER A 275 18.94 -13.99 9.93
CA SER A 275 20.06 -14.58 9.20
C SER A 275 21.03 -13.52 8.67
N LYS A 276 22.21 -13.97 8.20
CA LYS A 276 23.18 -13.10 7.49
C LYS A 276 22.67 -12.54 6.16
N SER A 277 21.53 -13.03 5.67
CA SER A 277 20.87 -12.47 4.48
C SER A 277 20.19 -11.14 4.78
N VAL A 278 19.87 -10.84 6.03
CA VAL A 278 19.46 -9.49 6.44
C VAL A 278 20.72 -8.67 6.69
N SER A 279 21.11 -7.88 5.69
CA SER A 279 22.38 -7.13 5.70
C SER A 279 22.39 -6.00 6.73
N TRP A 280 21.29 -5.27 6.79
CA TRP A 280 21.06 -4.22 7.78
C TRP A 280 19.57 -3.95 7.95
N THR A 281 19.21 -3.37 9.09
CA THR A 281 17.83 -2.97 9.42
C THR A 281 17.79 -1.55 9.97
N ALA A 282 16.60 -0.95 9.95
CA ALA A 282 16.31 0.29 10.64
C ALA A 282 14.87 0.25 11.20
N ASN A 283 14.66 0.95 12.32
CA ASN A 283 13.41 0.92 13.07
C ASN A 283 12.85 2.31 13.39
N ARG A 284 13.15 3.30 12.55
CA ARG A 284 12.66 4.68 12.71
C ARG A 284 12.33 5.32 11.37
N GLY A 285 11.30 6.17 11.38
CA GLY A 285 10.97 7.07 10.27
C GLY A 285 10.51 6.39 8.99
N THR A 286 10.07 5.12 9.04
CA THR A 286 9.64 4.37 7.86
C THR A 286 8.23 4.77 7.38
N PRO A 287 7.91 4.58 6.09
CA PRO A 287 6.63 4.98 5.53
C PRO A 287 5.47 4.07 5.97
N TYR A 288 4.26 4.64 6.05
CA TYR A 288 3.04 3.88 6.24
C TYR A 288 2.37 3.55 4.90
N THR A 289 2.00 4.57 4.12
CA THR A 289 1.31 4.39 2.84
C THR A 289 2.24 4.46 1.63
N PRO A 290 3.08 5.52 1.46
CA PRO A 290 3.92 5.63 0.28
C PRO A 290 4.98 4.54 0.24
N SER A 291 5.22 3.98 -0.93
CA SER A 291 6.37 3.09 -1.15
C SER A 291 7.68 3.88 -1.20
N PRO A 292 8.82 3.29 -0.81
CA PRO A 292 10.11 3.93 -0.98
C PRO A 292 10.48 4.05 -2.46
N LEU A 293 11.42 4.95 -2.76
CA LEU A 293 12.04 5.06 -4.07
C LEU A 293 13.49 4.60 -3.98
N LEU A 294 13.91 3.75 -4.88
CA LEU A 294 15.30 3.37 -5.10
C LEU A 294 15.85 4.15 -6.29
N SER A 295 16.87 4.97 -6.08
CA SER A 295 17.52 5.74 -7.15
C SER A 295 18.99 5.96 -6.85
N ASN A 296 19.85 5.65 -7.82
CA ASN A 296 21.32 5.90 -7.79
C ASN A 296 21.99 5.41 -6.49
N GLY A 297 21.69 4.17 -6.05
CA GLY A 297 22.26 3.56 -4.85
C GLY A 297 21.74 4.16 -3.55
N ARG A 298 20.61 4.88 -3.59
CA ARG A 298 19.96 5.49 -2.43
C ARG A 298 18.51 5.06 -2.32
N ILE A 299 18.03 4.92 -1.09
CA ILE A 299 16.62 4.69 -0.78
C ILE A 299 16.06 5.97 -0.17
N TRP A 300 15.05 6.53 -0.85
CA TRP A 300 14.31 7.71 -0.44
C TRP A 300 12.97 7.26 0.15
N TYR A 301 12.63 7.70 1.34
CA TYR A 301 11.38 7.33 1.98
C TYR A 301 10.89 8.40 2.94
N LEU A 302 9.59 8.41 3.19
CA LEU A 302 8.91 9.38 4.02
C LEU A 302 8.52 8.75 5.36
N SER A 303 8.51 9.52 6.43
CA SER A 303 8.09 9.06 7.75
C SER A 303 6.57 9.01 7.85
N GLY A 304 6.00 7.81 8.03
CA GLY A 304 4.56 7.62 8.07
C GLY A 304 3.89 8.13 6.79
N ASN A 305 2.93 9.04 6.93
CA ASN A 305 2.25 9.74 5.83
C ASN A 305 2.57 11.24 5.88
N ASN A 306 3.77 11.62 6.27
CA ASN A 306 4.18 13.01 6.48
C ASN A 306 5.22 13.44 5.44
N GLY A 307 5.36 14.75 5.23
CA GLY A 307 6.42 15.33 4.41
C GLY A 307 7.78 15.37 5.12
N VAL A 308 8.15 14.32 5.84
CA VAL A 308 9.43 14.16 6.54
C VAL A 308 10.26 13.09 5.82
N LEU A 309 11.34 13.53 5.18
CA LEU A 309 12.16 12.72 4.28
C LEU A 309 13.38 12.14 4.99
N SER A 310 13.67 10.89 4.72
CA SER A 310 14.96 10.27 5.00
C SER A 310 15.54 9.63 3.74
N VAL A 311 16.87 9.64 3.64
CA VAL A 311 17.61 9.00 2.54
C VAL A 311 18.70 8.12 3.13
N ARG A 312 18.81 6.89 2.64
CA ARG A 312 19.87 5.95 3.05
C ARG A 312 20.69 5.48 1.86
N ASP A 313 21.96 5.24 2.11
CA ASP A 313 22.82 4.48 1.20
C ASP A 313 22.38 3.00 1.20
N THR A 314 22.21 2.41 0.03
CA THR A 314 21.68 1.05 -0.12
C THR A 314 22.63 -0.03 0.41
N LYS A 315 23.93 0.16 0.24
CA LYS A 315 24.95 -0.85 0.59
C LYS A 315 25.18 -0.91 2.09
N SER A 316 25.34 0.25 2.71
CA SER A 316 25.73 0.36 4.12
C SER A 316 24.56 0.57 5.07
N GLY A 317 23.38 0.93 4.57
CA GLY A 317 22.24 1.37 5.39
C GLY A 317 22.45 2.71 6.10
N LYS A 318 23.58 3.41 5.85
CA LYS A 318 23.89 4.68 6.49
C LYS A 318 22.88 5.75 6.11
N LEU A 319 22.39 6.50 7.07
CA LEU A 319 21.60 7.70 6.85
C LEU A 319 22.44 8.78 6.17
N LEU A 320 21.97 9.27 5.04
CA LEU A 320 22.53 10.41 4.30
C LEU A 320 21.72 11.68 4.58
N VAL A 321 20.41 11.55 4.72
CA VAL A 321 19.46 12.59 5.15
C VAL A 321 18.58 11.95 6.23
N GLU A 322 18.45 12.60 7.39
CA GLU A 322 17.74 12.05 8.55
C GLU A 322 16.55 12.95 8.94
N GLY A 323 15.35 12.51 8.57
CA GLY A 323 14.12 13.10 9.08
C GLY A 323 13.92 14.58 8.76
N GLU A 324 14.35 15.03 7.58
CA GLU A 324 14.22 16.42 7.16
C GLU A 324 12.81 16.73 6.67
N ARG A 325 12.23 17.82 7.19
CA ARG A 325 10.90 18.26 6.79
C ARG A 325 10.97 19.02 5.47
N LEU A 326 10.16 18.59 4.53
CA LEU A 326 9.99 19.29 3.25
C LEU A 326 9.00 20.45 3.43
N ASP A 327 9.47 21.66 3.21
CA ASP A 327 8.66 22.86 3.36
C ASP A 327 7.46 22.86 2.41
N GLY A 328 6.29 23.25 2.95
CA GLY A 328 5.03 23.28 2.21
C GLY A 328 4.38 21.92 1.98
N VAL A 329 5.08 20.78 2.12
CA VAL A 329 4.51 19.45 1.88
C VAL A 329 3.75 18.94 3.10
N SER A 330 2.45 18.74 2.97
CA SER A 330 1.57 18.27 4.04
C SER A 330 0.80 17.03 3.64
N GLY A 331 1.00 15.95 4.41
CA GLY A 331 0.46 14.64 4.11
C GLY A 331 1.06 14.06 2.82
N VAL A 332 1.45 12.80 2.82
CA VAL A 332 1.96 12.16 1.59
C VAL A 332 1.46 10.72 1.53
N TYR A 333 0.69 10.42 0.48
CA TYR A 333 0.27 9.06 0.13
C TYR A 333 0.94 8.60 -1.16
N ALA A 334 1.23 9.54 -2.05
CA ALA A 334 1.96 9.31 -3.28
C ALA A 334 3.39 8.80 -2.99
N SER A 335 3.83 7.78 -3.69
CA SER A 335 5.23 7.35 -3.64
C SER A 335 6.12 8.35 -4.36
N PRO A 336 7.33 8.65 -3.86
CA PRO A 336 8.32 9.43 -4.59
C PRO A 336 8.66 8.79 -5.93
N VAL A 337 8.96 9.62 -6.95
CA VAL A 337 9.43 9.14 -8.24
C VAL A 337 10.69 9.91 -8.67
N SER A 338 11.56 9.25 -9.43
CA SER A 338 12.79 9.89 -9.95
C SER A 338 12.78 10.00 -11.47
N ALA A 339 13.21 11.15 -11.97
CA ALA A 339 13.42 11.37 -13.39
C ALA A 339 14.43 12.50 -13.62
N GLY A 340 15.31 12.37 -14.62
CA GLY A 340 16.23 13.43 -15.03
C GLY A 340 17.13 13.95 -13.91
N GLY A 341 17.60 13.07 -13.01
CA GLY A 341 18.45 13.43 -11.86
C GLY A 341 17.71 14.19 -10.75
N ARG A 342 16.38 14.09 -10.73
CA ARG A 342 15.51 14.72 -9.73
C ARG A 342 14.62 13.70 -9.06
N VAL A 343 14.20 14.00 -7.82
CA VAL A 343 13.18 13.25 -7.09
C VAL A 343 11.99 14.16 -6.87
N TYR A 344 10.79 13.66 -7.15
CA TYR A 344 9.53 14.38 -7.04
C TYR A 344 8.70 13.76 -5.92
N ILE A 345 8.21 14.61 -5.01
CA ILE A 345 7.37 14.21 -3.88
C ILE A 345 6.10 15.04 -3.91
N ALA A 346 4.96 14.40 -4.14
CA ALA A 346 3.66 15.05 -4.20
C ALA A 346 2.94 14.95 -2.85
N GLY A 347 2.59 16.09 -2.28
CA GLY A 347 1.81 16.23 -1.07
C GLY A 347 0.31 16.22 -1.34
N ARG A 348 -0.46 15.75 -0.37
CA ARG A 348 -1.94 15.77 -0.40
C ARG A 348 -2.54 17.17 -0.42
N ASN A 349 -1.77 18.17 -0.08
CA ASN A 349 -2.19 19.57 -0.10
C ASN A 349 -1.92 20.28 -1.44
N GLY A 350 -1.54 19.54 -2.49
CA GLY A 350 -1.28 20.12 -3.81
C GLY A 350 0.18 20.55 -4.04
N THR A 351 1.02 20.51 -3.01
CA THR A 351 2.43 20.88 -3.12
C THR A 351 3.26 19.73 -3.70
N VAL A 352 4.09 20.02 -4.69
CA VAL A 352 5.06 19.08 -5.25
C VAL A 352 6.47 19.61 -5.02
N SER A 353 7.24 18.92 -4.19
CA SER A 353 8.65 19.21 -3.95
C SER A 353 9.51 18.51 -4.99
N VAL A 354 10.44 19.25 -5.60
CA VAL A 354 11.44 18.78 -6.57
C VAL A 354 12.81 18.83 -5.93
N LEU A 355 13.42 17.69 -5.74
CA LEU A 355 14.71 17.54 -5.07
C LEU A 355 15.76 17.10 -6.08
N LYS A 356 17.01 17.46 -5.86
CA LYS A 356 18.13 16.85 -6.57
C LYS A 356 18.34 15.42 -6.09
N ASP A 357 18.51 14.48 -7.00
CA ASP A 357 18.83 13.10 -6.66
C ASP A 357 20.31 13.00 -6.24
N SER A 358 20.62 13.35 -5.00
CA SER A 358 21.95 13.41 -4.44
C SER A 358 22.01 12.88 -3.00
N ALA A 359 23.22 12.71 -2.45
CA ALA A 359 23.42 12.27 -1.07
C ALA A 359 23.11 13.35 -0.01
N LYS A 360 22.88 14.58 -0.45
CA LYS A 360 22.52 15.71 0.42
C LYS A 360 21.15 16.23 0.01
N LEU A 361 20.37 16.69 0.97
CA LEU A 361 19.09 17.34 0.67
C LEU A 361 19.36 18.68 -0.05
N GLU A 362 18.86 18.79 -1.28
CA GLU A 362 18.89 20.02 -2.07
C GLU A 362 17.51 20.15 -2.74
N VAL A 363 16.72 21.13 -2.25
CA VAL A 363 15.41 21.46 -2.82
C VAL A 363 15.63 22.36 -4.02
N LEU A 364 15.25 21.89 -5.20
CA LEU A 364 15.38 22.63 -6.47
C LEU A 364 14.17 23.53 -6.73
N ALA A 365 12.97 23.07 -6.34
CA ALA A 365 11.74 23.81 -6.48
C ALA A 365 10.65 23.26 -5.57
N THR A 366 9.71 24.11 -5.19
CA THR A 366 8.44 23.76 -4.57
C THR A 366 7.33 24.38 -5.41
N ASN A 367 6.46 23.54 -5.95
CA ASN A 367 5.38 23.97 -6.83
C ASN A 367 4.04 23.61 -6.18
N GLU A 368 3.01 24.42 -6.47
CA GLU A 368 1.66 24.21 -5.94
C GLU A 368 0.65 24.15 -7.08
N LEU A 369 -0.30 23.24 -6.94
CA LEU A 369 -1.49 23.13 -7.78
C LEU A 369 -2.71 23.11 -6.86
N ASP A 370 -3.79 23.78 -7.26
CA ASP A 370 -5.05 23.81 -6.50
C ASP A 370 -5.81 22.48 -6.67
N ASP A 371 -5.25 21.42 -6.10
CA ASP A 371 -5.80 20.08 -6.08
C ASP A 371 -5.17 19.25 -4.96
N LYS A 372 -5.55 17.99 -4.81
CA LYS A 372 -5.01 17.03 -3.83
C LYS A 372 -4.43 15.81 -4.53
N PHE A 373 -3.20 15.42 -4.15
CA PHE A 373 -2.51 14.29 -4.77
C PHE A 373 -2.36 13.13 -3.80
N ASP A 374 -3.09 12.04 -4.06
CA ASP A 374 -2.93 10.75 -3.39
C ASP A 374 -2.24 9.72 -4.31
N CYS A 375 -2.24 9.95 -5.62
CA CYS A 375 -1.62 9.09 -6.62
C CYS A 375 -0.16 9.46 -6.85
N SER A 376 0.69 8.45 -7.03
CA SER A 376 2.10 8.67 -7.42
C SER A 376 2.18 9.30 -8.82
N PRO A 377 3.08 10.24 -9.04
CA PRO A 377 3.32 10.82 -10.36
C PRO A 377 3.75 9.73 -11.37
N ALA A 378 3.31 9.86 -12.62
CA ALA A 378 3.80 9.02 -13.72
C ALA A 378 4.66 9.87 -14.65
N VAL A 379 5.90 9.43 -14.93
CA VAL A 379 6.84 10.15 -15.80
C VAL A 379 7.08 9.36 -17.07
N VAL A 380 6.87 10.00 -18.22
CA VAL A 380 7.06 9.40 -19.54
C VAL A 380 7.76 10.39 -20.47
N GLY A 381 9.01 10.12 -20.83
CA GLY A 381 9.82 11.05 -21.65
C GLY A 381 10.00 12.39 -20.91
N ASN A 382 9.58 13.49 -21.54
CA ASN A 382 9.64 14.84 -20.97
C ASN A 382 8.34 15.28 -20.29
N GLN A 383 7.40 14.37 -20.05
CA GLN A 383 6.09 14.66 -19.46
C GLN A 383 5.94 13.98 -18.10
N MET A 384 5.32 14.68 -17.16
CA MET A 384 4.88 14.17 -15.87
C MET A 384 3.36 14.29 -15.78
N PHE A 385 2.71 13.20 -15.42
CA PHE A 385 1.28 13.15 -15.18
C PHE A 385 1.02 13.09 -13.68
N LEU A 386 0.21 14.03 -13.20
CA LEU A 386 -0.25 14.12 -11.82
C LEU A 386 -1.77 13.93 -11.79
N ARG A 387 -2.24 12.84 -11.22
CA ARG A 387 -3.67 12.64 -10.99
C ARG A 387 -4.06 13.25 -9.66
N GLY A 388 -4.73 14.39 -9.73
CA GLY A 388 -5.38 15.00 -8.58
C GLY A 388 -6.76 14.40 -8.32
N LYS A 389 -7.42 14.95 -7.31
CA LYS A 389 -8.80 14.58 -6.98
C LYS A 389 -9.78 15.12 -8.04
N GLU A 390 -9.54 16.32 -8.52
CA GLU A 390 -10.41 17.03 -9.46
C GLU A 390 -9.91 16.92 -10.91
N HIS A 391 -8.57 16.91 -11.14
CA HIS A 391 -7.98 17.00 -12.47
C HIS A 391 -6.87 15.98 -12.69
N LEU A 392 -6.61 15.70 -13.96
CA LEU A 392 -5.37 15.07 -14.41
C LEU A 392 -4.51 16.13 -15.09
N TYR A 393 -3.34 16.36 -14.52
CA TYR A 393 -2.38 17.34 -15.05
C TYR A 393 -1.32 16.64 -15.89
N CYS A 394 -0.92 17.29 -16.99
CA CYS A 394 0.28 16.95 -17.74
C CYS A 394 1.24 18.13 -17.69
N ILE A 395 2.39 17.95 -17.05
CA ILE A 395 3.44 18.94 -16.95
C ILE A 395 4.59 18.48 -17.82
N ALA A 396 5.02 19.36 -18.74
CA ALA A 396 6.09 19.05 -19.68
C ALA A 396 7.15 20.15 -19.71
N THR A 397 8.39 19.79 -20.01
CA THR A 397 9.41 20.77 -20.41
C THR A 397 9.11 21.22 -21.83
N LYS A 398 9.19 22.53 -22.06
CA LYS A 398 9.12 23.14 -23.40
C LYS A 398 10.34 22.76 -24.24
#